data_5d25a71707b2376fd7a2f667319df248
#
_entry.id   5d25a71707b2376fd7a2f667319df248
#
_cell.length_a   1.000
_cell.length_b   1.000
_cell.length_c   1.000
_cell.angle_alpha   90.00
_cell.angle_beta   90.00
_cell.angle_gamma   90.00
#
_symmetry.space_group_name_H-M   'P 1'
#
loop_
_entity.id
_entity.type
_entity.pdbx_description
1 polymer ?
#
loop_
_entity_poly.entity_id
_entity_poly.type
_entity_poly.pdbx_seq_one_letter_code
_entity_poly.pdbx_strand_id
1 'polypeptide(L)'
;VGRARGGPEAALFEHHNARLRPPLLLRELAEARGAPTEIRRREGMAILEALPDGALVVALDLGGEMPDSERLAALTARWAEAARPLTFVIGGAEGLDEAVLARADHRLSLGKLTWPHMLVRGLLAEALFRAQCIRAGHPYHRSWRPG
;
A
#
# COMPACT_ATOMS: atom_id res chain seq x y z
N VAL A 1 8.21 4.71 1.92
CA VAL A 1 9.51 5.19 2.39
C VAL A 1 10.38 4.01 2.81
N GLY A 2 11.68 4.15 2.66
CA GLY A 2 12.67 3.11 2.94
C GLY A 2 13.16 2.39 1.68
N ARG A 3 14.35 1.84 1.76
CA ARG A 3 14.97 1.08 0.67
C ARG A 3 15.19 -0.36 1.09
N ALA A 4 14.66 -1.30 0.30
CA ALA A 4 14.94 -2.71 0.50
C ALA A 4 16.37 -3.01 0.03
N ARG A 5 17.09 -3.77 0.86
CA ARG A 5 18.47 -4.21 0.54
C ARG A 5 18.51 -5.72 0.22
N GLY A 6 17.44 -6.22 -0.42
CA GLY A 6 17.20 -7.64 -0.56
C GLY A 6 16.56 -8.23 0.69
N GLY A 7 16.66 -9.53 0.86
CA GLY A 7 16.09 -10.22 2.01
C GLY A 7 14.65 -10.68 1.82
N PRO A 8 14.05 -11.27 2.89
CA PRO A 8 12.75 -11.94 2.78
C PRO A 8 11.60 -11.00 2.44
N GLU A 9 11.62 -9.75 2.92
CA GLU A 9 10.55 -8.79 2.63
C GLU A 9 10.52 -8.41 1.15
N ALA A 10 11.69 -8.18 0.54
CA ALA A 10 11.80 -7.90 -0.88
C ALA A 10 11.36 -9.12 -1.72
N ALA A 11 11.76 -10.32 -1.32
CA ALA A 11 11.37 -11.55 -1.99
C ALA A 11 9.86 -11.79 -1.91
N LEU A 12 9.24 -11.51 -0.77
CA LEU A 12 7.78 -11.62 -0.60
C LEU A 12 7.03 -10.67 -1.53
N PHE A 13 7.46 -9.42 -1.60
CA PHE A 13 6.88 -8.45 -2.52
C PHE A 13 6.98 -8.91 -3.97
N GLU A 14 8.18 -9.30 -4.41
CA GLU A 14 8.41 -9.76 -5.79
C GLU A 14 7.58 -10.99 -6.14
N HIS A 15 7.45 -11.93 -5.21
CA HIS A 15 6.66 -13.14 -5.41
C HIS A 15 5.22 -12.83 -5.77
N HIS A 16 4.58 -11.92 -5.04
CA HIS A 16 3.19 -11.56 -5.30
C HIS A 16 3.05 -10.58 -6.46
N ASN A 17 3.96 -9.61 -6.56
CA ASN A 17 3.91 -8.60 -7.61
C ASN A 17 4.06 -9.19 -9.02
N ALA A 18 4.85 -10.26 -9.15
CA ALA A 18 5.05 -10.95 -10.43
C ALA A 18 3.73 -11.49 -11.02
N ARG A 19 2.74 -11.74 -10.19
CA ARG A 19 1.42 -12.28 -10.59
C ARG A 19 0.34 -11.20 -10.73
N LEU A 20 0.63 -9.96 -10.32
CA LEU A 20 -0.30 -8.84 -10.50
C LEU A 20 -0.31 -8.37 -11.96
N ARG A 21 -1.49 -8.00 -12.44
CA ARG A 21 -1.70 -7.43 -13.78
C ARG A 21 -2.61 -6.20 -13.69
N PRO A 22 -2.08 -4.99 -13.93
CA PRO A 22 -0.66 -4.69 -14.13
C PRO A 22 0.14 -4.84 -12.82
N PRO A 23 1.45 -5.06 -12.89
CA PRO A 23 2.28 -5.11 -11.69
C PRO A 23 2.40 -3.73 -11.03
N LEU A 24 2.67 -3.71 -9.73
CA LEU A 24 3.02 -2.48 -9.03
C LEU A 24 4.42 -2.01 -9.46
N LEU A 25 4.55 -0.73 -9.72
CA LEU A 25 5.83 -0.07 -9.92
C LEU A 25 6.28 0.51 -8.59
N LEU A 26 7.31 -0.06 -8.00
CA LEU A 26 7.81 0.34 -6.71
C LEU A 26 8.76 1.55 -6.86
N ARG A 27 8.44 2.64 -6.18
CA ARG A 27 9.33 3.79 -6.04
C ARG A 27 9.75 3.92 -4.58
N GLU A 28 11.02 3.78 -4.32
CA GLU A 28 11.58 3.89 -2.98
C GLU A 28 12.06 5.32 -2.70
N LEU A 29 11.68 5.85 -1.55
CA LEU A 29 12.09 7.16 -1.08
C LEU A 29 13.00 6.99 0.13
N ALA A 30 14.02 7.84 0.23
CA ALA A 30 14.96 7.79 1.34
C ALA A 30 14.27 8.10 2.68
N GLU A 31 14.69 7.38 3.71
CA GLU A 31 14.28 7.70 5.08
C GLU A 31 14.92 9.03 5.53
N ALA A 32 14.13 9.87 6.17
CA ALA A 32 14.61 11.10 6.78
C ALA A 32 15.21 10.80 8.17
N ARG A 33 15.95 11.77 8.69
CA ARG A 33 16.56 11.72 10.04
C ARG A 33 16.14 12.94 10.84
N GLY A 34 16.12 12.80 12.16
CA GLY A 34 15.77 13.87 13.08
C GLY A 34 14.74 13.42 14.10
N ALA A 35 14.03 14.39 14.69
CA ALA A 35 12.92 14.10 15.61
C ALA A 35 11.73 13.46 14.83
N PRO A 36 10.90 12.63 15.46
CA PRO A 36 9.81 11.93 14.79
C PRO A 36 8.89 12.83 13.96
N THR A 37 8.51 13.98 14.49
CA THR A 37 7.65 14.95 13.78
C THR A 37 8.34 15.49 12.52
N GLU A 38 9.63 15.80 12.61
CA GLU A 38 10.40 16.29 11.48
C GLU A 38 10.63 15.21 10.42
N ILE A 39 10.87 13.98 10.85
CA ILE A 39 10.96 12.82 9.94
C ILE A 39 9.68 12.69 9.13
N ARG A 40 8.51 12.66 9.80
CA ARG A 40 7.22 12.55 9.12
C ARG A 40 7.00 13.67 8.12
N ARG A 41 7.33 14.91 8.53
CA ARG A 41 7.15 16.08 7.67
C ARG A 41 8.00 15.99 6.40
N ARG A 42 9.28 15.66 6.54
CA ARG A 42 10.20 15.55 5.39
C ARG A 42 9.85 14.40 4.46
N GLU A 43 9.55 13.25 5.03
CA GLU A 43 9.13 12.08 4.26
C GLU A 43 7.79 12.34 3.57
N GLY A 44 6.87 13.04 4.24
CA GLY A 44 5.60 13.45 3.67
C GLY A 44 5.75 14.36 2.47
N MET A 45 6.65 15.35 2.56
CA MET A 45 6.97 16.21 1.42
C MET A 45 7.51 15.41 0.23
N ALA A 46 8.43 14.49 0.50
CA ALA A 46 9.00 13.63 -0.55
C ALA A 46 7.93 12.75 -1.20
N ILE A 47 7.00 12.20 -0.42
CA ILE A 47 5.86 11.43 -0.94
C ILE A 47 5.01 12.32 -1.86
N LEU A 48 4.60 13.49 -1.40
CA LEU A 48 3.73 14.38 -2.17
C LEU A 48 4.38 14.81 -3.49
N GLU A 49 5.68 15.11 -3.48
CA GLU A 49 6.43 15.44 -4.70
C GLU A 49 6.55 14.25 -5.66
N ALA A 50 6.55 13.04 -5.15
CA ALA A 50 6.70 11.83 -5.95
C ALA A 50 5.39 11.35 -6.59
N LEU A 51 4.24 11.87 -6.17
CA LEU A 51 2.95 11.43 -6.69
C LEU A 51 2.80 11.78 -8.17
N PRO A 52 2.27 10.85 -9.00
CA PRO A 52 1.89 11.19 -10.36
C PRO A 52 0.80 12.26 -10.39
N ASP A 53 0.78 13.07 -11.45
CA ASP A 53 -0.28 14.05 -11.64
C ASP A 53 -1.65 13.37 -11.70
N GLY A 54 -2.60 13.90 -10.95
CA GLY A 54 -3.96 13.36 -10.91
C GLY A 54 -4.09 12.01 -10.22
N ALA A 55 -3.08 11.56 -9.47
CA ALA A 55 -3.10 10.25 -8.81
C ALA A 55 -4.30 10.05 -7.91
N LEU A 56 -4.89 8.85 -7.96
CA LEU A 56 -5.78 8.35 -6.92
C LEU A 56 -4.90 7.74 -5.83
N VAL A 57 -4.84 8.39 -4.68
CA VAL A 57 -3.91 8.05 -3.60
C VAL A 57 -4.61 7.24 -2.52
N VAL A 58 -4.09 6.06 -2.27
CA VAL A 58 -4.50 5.19 -1.16
C VAL A 58 -3.35 5.14 -0.15
N ALA A 59 -3.57 5.73 1.01
CA ALA A 59 -2.59 5.75 2.09
C ALA A 59 -2.75 4.53 2.99
N LEU A 60 -1.65 3.81 3.23
CA LEU A 60 -1.60 2.72 4.22
C LEU A 60 -1.47 3.35 5.60
N ASP A 61 -2.52 3.27 6.39
CA ASP A 61 -2.61 3.92 7.70
C ASP A 61 -3.45 3.08 8.66
N LEU A 62 -3.00 2.94 9.91
CA LEU A 62 -3.71 2.15 10.93
C LEU A 62 -5.13 2.67 11.22
N GLY A 63 -5.36 3.97 11.03
CA GLY A 63 -6.69 4.59 11.18
C GLY A 63 -7.59 4.46 9.96
N GLY A 64 -7.16 3.77 8.92
CA GLY A 64 -7.92 3.60 7.70
C GLY A 64 -9.03 2.55 7.77
N GLU A 65 -9.78 2.43 6.68
CA GLU A 65 -10.75 1.34 6.52
C GLU A 65 -10.04 0.00 6.60
N MET A 66 -10.61 -0.95 7.31
CA MET A 66 -10.14 -2.33 7.43
C MET A 66 -11.07 -3.25 6.64
N PRO A 67 -10.94 -3.33 5.32
CA PRO A 67 -11.80 -4.19 4.53
C PRO A 67 -11.44 -5.66 4.70
N ASP A 68 -12.41 -6.54 4.52
CA ASP A 68 -12.11 -7.93 4.22
C ASP A 68 -11.64 -8.06 2.76
N SER A 69 -11.29 -9.26 2.34
CA SER A 69 -10.72 -9.48 1.01
C SER A 69 -11.74 -9.21 -0.11
N GLU A 70 -13.00 -9.57 0.09
CA GLU A 70 -14.08 -9.30 -0.86
C GLU A 70 -14.36 -7.81 -0.99
N ARG A 71 -14.35 -7.07 0.12
CA ARG A 71 -14.50 -5.62 0.12
C ARG A 71 -13.32 -4.95 -0.60
N LEU A 72 -12.10 -5.42 -0.37
CA LEU A 72 -10.92 -4.90 -1.06
C LEU A 72 -11.02 -5.15 -2.58
N ALA A 73 -11.50 -6.31 -2.99
CA ALA A 73 -11.74 -6.60 -4.41
C ALA A 73 -12.72 -5.59 -5.01
N ALA A 74 -13.82 -5.28 -4.32
CA ALA A 74 -14.78 -4.27 -4.77
C ALA A 74 -14.17 -2.87 -4.83
N LEU A 75 -13.37 -2.49 -3.84
CA LEU A 75 -12.66 -1.21 -3.82
C LEU A 75 -11.68 -1.08 -4.99
N THR A 76 -10.87 -2.11 -5.25
CA THR A 76 -9.90 -2.08 -6.36
C THR A 76 -10.60 -1.99 -7.72
N ALA A 77 -11.75 -2.63 -7.89
CA ALA A 77 -12.57 -2.48 -9.09
C ALA A 77 -13.03 -1.03 -9.29
N ARG A 78 -13.51 -0.39 -8.23
CA ARG A 78 -13.94 1.01 -8.27
C ARG A 78 -12.77 1.96 -8.55
N TRP A 79 -11.62 1.73 -7.93
CA TRP A 79 -10.43 2.56 -8.17
C TRP A 79 -9.95 2.46 -9.62
N ALA A 80 -10.05 1.27 -10.21
CA ALA A 80 -9.70 1.08 -11.62
C ALA A 80 -10.63 1.87 -12.57
N GLU A 81 -11.91 2.01 -12.22
CA GLU A 81 -12.88 2.77 -13.00
C GLU A 81 -12.60 4.28 -13.02
N ALA A 82 -11.88 4.80 -12.02
CA ALA A 82 -11.58 6.21 -11.92
C ALA A 82 -10.66 6.73 -13.05
N ALA A 83 -9.99 5.84 -13.77
CA ALA A 83 -9.05 6.16 -14.85
C ALA A 83 -7.95 7.15 -14.41
N ARG A 84 -7.52 7.03 -13.16
CA ARG A 84 -6.45 7.83 -12.55
C ARG A 84 -5.29 6.92 -12.17
N PRO A 85 -4.04 7.40 -12.14
CA PRO A 85 -2.91 6.60 -11.67
C PRO A 85 -3.13 6.17 -10.22
N LEU A 86 -3.47 4.89 -10.01
CA LEU A 86 -3.68 4.33 -8.68
C LEU A 86 -2.33 4.20 -7.96
N THR A 87 -2.19 4.92 -6.86
CA THR A 87 -0.92 5.04 -6.14
C THR A 87 -1.11 4.73 -4.67
N PHE A 88 -0.46 3.68 -4.20
CA PHE A 88 -0.41 3.35 -2.77
C PHE A 88 0.81 4.04 -2.15
N VAL A 89 0.62 4.64 -0.98
CA VAL A 89 1.71 5.27 -0.23
C VAL A 89 1.91 4.56 1.10
N ILE A 90 3.15 4.23 1.39
CA ILE A 90 3.58 3.54 2.60
C ILE A 90 4.62 4.43 3.28
N GLY A 91 4.35 4.84 4.51
CA GLY A 91 5.26 5.65 5.31
C GLY A 91 6.48 4.86 5.80
N GLY A 92 7.40 5.56 6.42
CA GLY A 92 8.51 4.95 7.14
C GLY A 92 8.12 4.52 8.55
N ALA A 93 9.13 4.33 9.41
CA ALA A 93 8.94 3.86 10.78
C ALA A 93 8.05 4.79 11.63
N GLU A 94 8.06 6.08 11.34
CA GLU A 94 7.27 7.08 12.09
C GLU A 94 5.86 7.29 11.52
N GLY A 95 5.46 6.54 10.49
CA GLY A 95 4.16 6.67 9.85
C GLY A 95 4.07 7.81 8.84
N LEU A 96 2.85 8.15 8.45
CA LEU A 96 2.56 9.18 7.44
C LEU A 96 2.25 10.53 8.11
N ASP A 97 2.72 11.59 7.48
CA ASP A 97 2.39 12.95 7.87
C ASP A 97 0.91 13.28 7.57
N GLU A 98 0.35 14.20 8.35
CA GLU A 98 -1.05 14.62 8.16
C GLU A 98 -1.30 15.20 6.76
N ALA A 99 -0.32 15.87 6.17
CA ALA A 99 -0.44 16.40 4.82
C ALA A 99 -0.65 15.30 3.78
N VAL A 100 0.02 14.16 3.95
CA VAL A 100 -0.18 12.99 3.08
C VAL A 100 -1.56 12.38 3.31
N LEU A 101 -1.96 12.23 4.56
CA LEU A 101 -3.29 11.71 4.90
C LEU A 101 -4.40 12.60 4.37
N ALA A 102 -4.22 13.92 4.44
CA ALA A 102 -5.18 14.89 3.89
C ALA A 102 -5.28 14.82 2.36
N ARG A 103 -4.15 14.55 1.69
CA ARG A 103 -4.13 14.37 0.23
C ARG A 103 -4.75 13.06 -0.21
N ALA A 104 -4.69 12.03 0.62
CA ALA A 104 -5.16 10.70 0.25
C ALA A 104 -6.66 10.68 -0.07
N ASP A 105 -7.01 10.02 -1.17
CA ASP A 105 -8.41 9.78 -1.54
C ASP A 105 -9.02 8.68 -0.68
N HIS A 106 -8.19 7.72 -0.26
CA HIS A 106 -8.58 6.64 0.66
C HIS A 106 -7.48 6.35 1.66
N ARG A 107 -7.88 5.87 2.84
CA ARG A 107 -6.97 5.33 3.85
C ARG A 107 -7.30 3.85 4.04
N LEU A 108 -6.29 3.01 3.93
CA LEU A 108 -6.42 1.56 3.99
C LEU A 108 -5.59 1.01 5.14
N SER A 109 -6.22 0.23 6.01
CA SER A 109 -5.53 -0.49 7.08
C SER A 109 -5.48 -1.99 6.78
N LEU A 110 -4.34 -2.61 7.04
CA LEU A 110 -4.15 -4.06 6.97
C LEU A 110 -4.44 -4.74 8.31
N GLY A 111 -5.24 -4.11 9.15
CA GLY A 111 -5.63 -4.59 10.46
C GLY A 111 -5.06 -3.73 11.59
N LYS A 112 -5.37 -4.11 12.83
CA LYS A 112 -5.00 -3.34 14.03
C LYS A 112 -3.58 -3.63 14.53
N LEU A 113 -2.96 -4.69 14.04
CA LEU A 113 -1.58 -4.99 14.36
C LEU A 113 -0.64 -4.01 13.67
N THR A 114 0.41 -3.62 14.36
CA THR A 114 1.47 -2.82 13.76
C THR A 114 2.42 -3.73 12.99
N TRP A 115 2.63 -3.42 11.73
CA TRP A 115 3.53 -4.16 10.86
C TRP A 115 4.79 -3.35 10.56
N PRO A 116 5.97 -3.97 10.48
CA PRO A 116 7.14 -3.28 9.94
C PRO A 116 6.84 -2.75 8.54
N HIS A 117 7.19 -1.49 8.28
CA HIS A 117 6.85 -0.84 7.00
C HIS A 117 7.42 -1.56 5.77
N MET A 118 8.57 -2.24 5.91
CA MET A 118 9.13 -3.03 4.82
C MET A 118 8.34 -4.31 4.51
N LEU A 119 7.67 -4.88 5.52
CA LEU A 119 6.79 -6.04 5.34
C LEU A 119 5.46 -5.65 4.68
N VAL A 120 4.98 -4.44 4.92
CA VAL A 120 3.69 -3.95 4.39
C VAL A 120 3.62 -4.04 2.86
N ARG A 121 4.74 -3.83 2.17
CA ARG A 121 4.80 -3.96 0.70
C ARG A 121 4.35 -5.34 0.22
N GLY A 122 4.89 -6.39 0.84
CA GLY A 122 4.54 -7.76 0.51
C GLY A 122 3.10 -8.10 0.89
N LEU A 123 2.64 -7.64 2.05
CA LEU A 123 1.26 -7.84 2.50
C LEU A 123 0.27 -7.15 1.56
N LEU A 124 0.56 -5.94 1.12
CA LEU A 124 -0.25 -5.22 0.15
C LEU A 124 -0.29 -5.94 -1.20
N ALA A 125 0.86 -6.36 -1.71
CA ALA A 125 0.94 -7.09 -2.98
C ALA A 125 0.14 -8.39 -2.93
N GLU A 126 0.22 -9.14 -1.83
CA GLU A 126 -0.59 -10.34 -1.63
C GLU A 126 -2.08 -10.02 -1.60
N ALA A 127 -2.48 -9.00 -0.84
CA ALA A 127 -3.87 -8.61 -0.72
C ALA A 127 -4.46 -8.16 -2.08
N LEU A 128 -3.69 -7.43 -2.87
CA LEU A 128 -4.10 -7.01 -4.22
C LEU A 128 -4.17 -8.19 -5.19
N PHE A 129 -3.25 -9.13 -5.10
CA PHE A 129 -3.31 -10.36 -5.90
C PHE A 129 -4.55 -11.18 -5.55
N ARG A 130 -4.86 -11.31 -4.26
CA ARG A 130 -6.08 -11.98 -3.80
C ARG A 130 -7.33 -11.28 -4.34
N ALA A 131 -7.38 -9.95 -4.30
CA ALA A 131 -8.46 -9.16 -4.87
C ALA A 131 -8.61 -9.40 -6.38
N GLN A 132 -7.50 -9.45 -7.11
CA GLN A 132 -7.48 -9.78 -8.54
C GLN A 132 -8.08 -11.16 -8.80
N CYS A 133 -7.72 -12.15 -8.00
CA CYS A 133 -8.25 -13.51 -8.10
C CYS A 133 -9.76 -13.57 -7.81
N ILE A 134 -10.23 -12.84 -6.80
CA ILE A 134 -11.66 -12.75 -6.48
C ILE A 134 -12.44 -12.20 -7.68
N ARG A 135 -11.97 -11.10 -8.28
CA ARG A 135 -12.63 -10.49 -9.45
C ARG A 135 -12.64 -11.40 -10.66
N ALA A 136 -11.62 -12.23 -10.83
CA ALA A 136 -11.51 -13.17 -11.94
C ALA A 136 -12.21 -14.51 -11.69
N GLY A 137 -12.75 -14.74 -10.50
CA GLY A 137 -13.33 -16.03 -10.13
C GLY A 137 -12.30 -17.13 -9.90
N HIS A 138 -11.03 -16.78 -9.71
CA HIS A 138 -9.96 -17.75 -9.48
C HIS A 138 -10.03 -18.32 -8.05
N PRO A 139 -9.78 -19.62 -7.83
CA PRO A 139 -9.97 -20.28 -6.53
C PRO A 139 -8.89 -19.99 -5.47
N TYR A 140 -8.02 -19.04 -5.70
CA TYR A 140 -6.97 -18.65 -4.74
C TYR A 140 -7.55 -18.26 -3.39
N HIS A 141 -8.61 -17.44 -3.39
CA HIS A 141 -9.26 -16.97 -2.16
C HIS A 141 -10.31 -17.96 -1.68
N ARG A 142 -10.35 -18.18 -0.36
CA ARG A 142 -11.37 -18.98 0.33
C ARG A 142 -11.77 -18.26 1.60
N SER A 143 -12.94 -17.61 1.58
CA SER A 143 -13.41 -16.74 2.65
C SER A 143 -13.65 -17.43 4.00
N TRP A 144 -13.90 -18.73 3.97
CA TRP A 144 -14.15 -19.51 5.19
C TRP A 144 -12.91 -19.98 5.93
N ARG A 145 -11.72 -19.73 5.39
CA ARG A 145 -10.44 -20.11 6.00
C ARG A 145 -9.83 -18.92 6.74
N PRO A 146 -9.44 -19.09 8.00
CA PRO A 146 -8.65 -18.09 8.68
C PRO A 146 -7.28 -17.96 8.02
N GLY A 147 -6.86 -16.73 7.80
CA GLY A 147 -5.55 -16.42 7.24
C GLY A 147 -5.42 -16.59 5.75
#